data_102a00b2b9f35a36195fe2e24bd9cc73
#
_entry.id   102a00b2b9f35a36195fe2e24bd9cc73
#
_cell.length_a   1.000
_cell.length_b   1.000
_cell.length_c   1.000
_cell.angle_alpha   90.00
_cell.angle_beta   90.00
_cell.angle_gamma   90.00
#
_symmetry.space_group_name_H-M   'P 1'
#
loop_
_entity.id
_entity.type
_entity.pdbx_description
1 polymer ?
#
loop_
_entity_poly.entity_id
_entity_poly.type
_entity_poly.pdbx_seq_one_letter_code
_entity_poly.pdbx_strand_id
1 'polypeptide(L)'
;MNNKLNYLNWRFILIAVAIFVCLIAIIYKIFSIQFFESNFLQNEGNKRYVKYKDVVPVRGTIYDRNNFPLAVSVINYDLYALKGFTKSQLLNISEKVDLDIDPGIEVFNKKTLLKKNISNEALIEIRNSRFKNIEVEVRHSRHYPLGDQIAPLIGFYGKDGAQEGLEKSYDKVLSGKKGRQKYFKNAKQEIISKPIEVSRTIQGSDKHLTIDSTLQFYAYKFLVEAIKSNKAKSGTCLLYTSPSPRDRYG
;
A
#
# COMPACT_ATOMS: atom_id res chain seq x y z
N MET A 1 41.61 -23.93 -73.01
CA MET A 1 41.90 -23.43 -71.62
C MET A 1 40.86 -22.43 -71.07
N ASN A 2 40.00 -21.81 -71.86
CA ASN A 2 39.03 -20.77 -71.43
C ASN A 2 37.79 -21.31 -70.66
N ASN A 3 37.38 -22.53 -70.80
CA ASN A 3 36.15 -23.08 -70.20
C ASN A 3 36.28 -23.36 -68.68
N LYS A 4 37.46 -23.62 -68.12
CA LYS A 4 37.68 -23.84 -66.71
C LYS A 4 37.67 -22.54 -65.91
N LEU A 5 38.13 -21.45 -66.49
CA LEU A 5 38.11 -20.10 -65.85
C LEU A 5 36.68 -19.58 -65.74
N ASN A 6 35.83 -19.75 -66.76
CA ASN A 6 34.40 -19.39 -66.71
C ASN A 6 33.59 -20.18 -65.68
N TYR A 7 33.92 -21.44 -65.47
CA TYR A 7 33.27 -22.30 -64.45
C TYR A 7 33.65 -21.93 -63.03
N LEU A 8 34.89 -21.48 -62.83
CA LEU A 8 35.35 -21.00 -61.55
C LEU A 8 34.66 -19.65 -61.20
N ASN A 9 34.54 -18.75 -62.14
CA ASN A 9 33.89 -17.44 -61.97
C ASN A 9 32.39 -17.59 -61.66
N TRP A 10 31.68 -18.55 -62.26
CA TRP A 10 30.29 -18.80 -62.00
C TRP A 10 30.04 -19.27 -60.56
N ARG A 11 30.91 -20.10 -60.02
CA ARG A 11 30.83 -20.58 -58.61
C ARG A 11 31.03 -19.41 -57.61
N PHE A 12 31.97 -18.52 -57.90
CA PHE A 12 32.19 -17.31 -57.10
C PHE A 12 31.00 -16.37 -57.17
N ILE A 13 30.38 -16.21 -58.32
CA ILE A 13 29.18 -15.40 -58.47
C ILE A 13 28.01 -15.99 -57.70
N LEU A 14 27.79 -17.31 -57.72
CA LEU A 14 26.75 -17.96 -56.94
C LEU A 14 26.95 -17.76 -55.43
N ILE A 15 28.18 -17.87 -54.93
CA ILE A 15 28.51 -17.64 -53.55
C ILE A 15 28.25 -16.17 -53.19
N ALA A 16 28.68 -15.23 -54.00
CA ALA A 16 28.44 -13.80 -53.78
C ALA A 16 26.96 -13.44 -53.74
N VAL A 17 26.15 -14.01 -54.64
CA VAL A 17 24.70 -13.82 -54.65
C VAL A 17 24.06 -14.43 -53.41
N ALA A 18 24.49 -15.63 -52.96
CA ALA A 18 23.98 -16.26 -51.74
C ALA A 18 24.28 -15.41 -50.49
N ILE A 19 25.50 -14.86 -50.38
CA ILE A 19 25.86 -13.94 -49.29
C ILE A 19 25.01 -12.68 -49.36
N PHE A 20 24.80 -12.08 -50.53
CA PHE A 20 24.00 -10.88 -50.72
C PHE A 20 22.51 -11.12 -50.30
N VAL A 21 21.93 -12.22 -50.68
CA VAL A 21 20.57 -12.60 -50.26
C VAL A 21 20.49 -12.78 -48.75
N CYS A 22 21.49 -13.42 -48.14
CA CYS A 22 21.56 -13.58 -46.69
C CYS A 22 21.64 -12.22 -45.98
N LEU A 23 22.44 -11.28 -46.48
CA LEU A 23 22.53 -9.92 -45.94
C LEU A 23 21.18 -9.17 -46.04
N ILE A 24 20.49 -9.28 -47.16
CA ILE A 24 19.15 -8.69 -47.32
C ILE A 24 18.17 -9.28 -46.29
N ALA A 25 18.19 -10.59 -46.11
CA ALA A 25 17.33 -11.29 -45.16
C ALA A 25 17.60 -10.82 -43.70
N ILE A 26 18.88 -10.63 -43.35
CA ILE A 26 19.26 -10.10 -42.03
C ILE A 26 18.74 -8.67 -41.84
N ILE A 27 18.98 -7.79 -42.81
CA ILE A 27 18.50 -6.41 -42.78
C ILE A 27 16.98 -6.35 -42.64
N TYR A 28 16.26 -7.15 -43.41
CA TYR A 28 14.80 -7.26 -43.31
C TYR A 28 14.36 -7.75 -41.94
N LYS A 29 15.03 -8.74 -41.34
CA LYS A 29 14.69 -9.23 -40.01
C LYS A 29 14.96 -8.18 -38.94
N ILE A 30 16.08 -7.44 -39.00
CA ILE A 30 16.38 -6.34 -38.09
C ILE A 30 15.28 -5.27 -38.18
N PHE A 31 14.91 -4.88 -39.40
CA PHE A 31 13.85 -3.91 -39.62
C PHE A 31 12.51 -4.37 -39.05
N SER A 32 12.13 -5.64 -39.30
CA SER A 32 10.92 -6.26 -38.76
C SER A 32 10.88 -6.21 -37.24
N ILE A 33 11.96 -6.59 -36.56
CA ILE A 33 12.06 -6.54 -35.08
C ILE A 33 11.95 -5.12 -34.56
N GLN A 34 12.61 -4.15 -35.20
CA GLN A 34 12.61 -2.78 -34.74
C GLN A 34 11.27 -2.06 -34.92
N PHE A 35 10.55 -2.36 -36.00
CA PHE A 35 9.30 -1.66 -36.31
C PHE A 35 8.04 -2.43 -35.86
N PHE A 36 7.98 -3.71 -36.08
CA PHE A 36 6.76 -4.49 -35.80
C PHE A 36 6.75 -5.11 -34.40
N GLU A 37 7.92 -5.54 -33.90
CA GLU A 37 8.00 -6.24 -32.60
C GLU A 37 8.50 -5.35 -31.46
N SER A 38 8.84 -4.07 -31.70
CA SER A 38 9.46 -3.20 -30.69
C SER A 38 8.57 -3.00 -29.46
N ASN A 39 7.28 -2.79 -29.62
CA ASN A 39 6.33 -2.61 -28.53
C ASN A 39 6.17 -3.90 -27.69
N PHE A 40 6.15 -5.05 -28.36
CA PHE A 40 6.08 -6.34 -27.69
C PHE A 40 7.34 -6.61 -26.87
N LEU A 41 8.52 -6.43 -27.46
CA LEU A 41 9.81 -6.64 -26.79
C LEU A 41 10.03 -5.67 -25.63
N GLN A 42 9.64 -4.39 -25.79
CA GLN A 42 9.68 -3.42 -24.71
C GLN A 42 8.74 -3.80 -23.56
N ASN A 43 7.53 -4.27 -23.86
CA ASN A 43 6.58 -4.72 -22.84
C ASN A 43 7.08 -5.95 -22.09
N GLU A 44 7.65 -6.94 -22.79
CA GLU A 44 8.25 -8.12 -22.15
C GLU A 44 9.50 -7.75 -21.33
N GLY A 45 10.33 -6.84 -21.81
CA GLY A 45 11.46 -6.29 -21.06
C GLY A 45 10.98 -5.58 -19.79
N ASN A 46 10.00 -4.69 -19.92
CA ASN A 46 9.44 -3.95 -18.79
C ASN A 46 8.85 -4.86 -17.70
N LYS A 47 8.18 -5.96 -18.05
CA LYS A 47 7.67 -6.94 -17.08
C LYS A 47 8.78 -7.52 -16.19
N ARG A 48 9.99 -7.67 -16.71
CA ARG A 48 11.14 -8.24 -15.96
C ARG A 48 11.85 -7.20 -15.10
N TYR A 49 12.00 -5.97 -15.59
CA TYR A 49 12.82 -4.94 -14.95
C TYR A 49 12.02 -3.87 -14.22
N VAL A 50 10.71 -3.81 -14.40
CA VAL A 50 9.85 -2.79 -13.80
C VAL A 50 8.93 -3.41 -12.76
N LYS A 51 8.88 -2.76 -11.59
CA LYS A 51 7.89 -3.06 -10.55
C LYS A 51 7.01 -1.83 -10.34
N TYR A 52 5.71 -2.02 -10.38
CA TYR A 52 4.75 -1.01 -9.94
C TYR A 52 4.37 -1.28 -8.49
N LYS A 53 4.30 -0.21 -7.70
CA LYS A 53 3.82 -0.25 -6.32
C LYS A 53 2.73 0.81 -6.18
N ASP A 54 1.54 0.39 -5.75
CA ASP A 54 0.48 1.32 -5.43
C ASP A 54 0.79 1.99 -4.09
N VAL A 55 0.63 3.31 -4.06
CA VAL A 55 0.78 4.12 -2.85
C VAL A 55 -0.59 4.41 -2.31
N VAL A 56 -0.89 3.84 -1.15
CA VAL A 56 -2.18 4.01 -0.49
C VAL A 56 -2.20 5.40 0.17
N PRO A 57 -3.21 6.23 -0.09
CA PRO A 57 -3.36 7.52 0.58
C PRO A 57 -3.66 7.35 2.05
N VAL A 58 -3.30 8.35 2.84
CA VAL A 58 -3.77 8.45 4.23
C VAL A 58 -5.23 8.84 4.20
N ARG A 59 -6.06 8.12 4.93
CA ARG A 59 -7.48 8.39 5.05
C ARG A 59 -7.70 9.64 5.90
N GLY A 60 -8.58 10.54 5.46
CA GLY A 60 -8.92 11.78 6.15
C GLY A 60 -9.46 11.55 7.57
N THR A 61 -9.25 12.52 8.44
CA THR A 61 -9.72 12.50 9.82
C THR A 61 -11.17 12.96 9.91
N ILE A 62 -11.93 12.36 10.82
CA ILE A 62 -13.25 12.84 11.19
C ILE A 62 -13.15 13.59 12.51
N TYR A 63 -13.56 14.84 12.51
CA TYR A 63 -13.53 15.72 13.68
C TYR A 63 -14.95 16.02 14.17
N ASP A 64 -15.06 16.30 15.47
CA ASP A 64 -16.25 16.91 16.06
C ASP A 64 -16.31 18.43 15.79
N ARG A 65 -17.31 19.12 16.33
CA ARG A 65 -17.47 20.59 16.20
C ARG A 65 -16.32 21.38 16.86
N ASN A 66 -15.64 20.82 17.85
CA ASN A 66 -14.57 21.41 18.63
C ASN A 66 -13.18 21.01 18.12
N ASN A 67 -13.09 20.42 16.92
CA ASN A 67 -11.85 19.87 16.34
C ASN A 67 -11.26 18.68 17.12
N PHE A 68 -12.05 18.00 17.96
CA PHE A 68 -11.61 16.77 18.59
C PHE A 68 -11.67 15.62 17.58
N PRO A 69 -10.60 14.81 17.42
CA PRO A 69 -10.58 13.72 16.45
C PRO A 69 -11.46 12.55 16.92
N LEU A 70 -12.48 12.21 16.14
CA LEU A 70 -13.37 11.07 16.37
C LEU A 70 -12.90 9.80 15.68
N ALA A 71 -12.25 9.94 14.52
CA ALA A 71 -11.62 8.85 13.80
C ALA A 71 -10.36 9.36 13.10
N VAL A 72 -9.22 8.76 13.39
CA VAL A 72 -7.90 9.19 12.89
C VAL A 72 -7.12 8.02 12.29
N SER A 73 -6.34 8.30 11.25
CA SER A 73 -5.43 7.32 10.66
C SER A 73 -4.08 7.40 11.37
N VAL A 74 -3.66 6.30 11.99
CA VAL A 74 -2.38 6.17 12.69
C VAL A 74 -1.41 5.38 11.82
N ILE A 75 -0.17 5.86 11.75
CA ILE A 75 0.91 5.17 11.05
C ILE A 75 1.46 4.08 11.97
N ASN A 76 1.47 2.85 11.46
CA ASN A 76 2.08 1.71 12.09
C ASN A 76 3.19 1.17 11.21
N TYR A 77 4.20 0.59 11.82
CA TYR A 77 5.32 -0.03 11.15
C TYR A 77 5.30 -1.53 11.41
N ASP A 78 5.23 -2.30 10.34
CA ASP A 78 5.26 -3.76 10.41
C ASP A 78 6.62 -4.25 9.88
N LEU A 79 7.27 -5.13 10.64
CA LEU A 79 8.59 -5.68 10.32
C LEU A 79 8.44 -7.02 9.60
N TYR A 80 9.08 -7.12 8.44
CA TYR A 80 9.10 -8.32 7.62
C TYR A 80 10.50 -8.85 7.41
N ALA A 81 10.65 -10.17 7.48
CA ALA A 81 11.81 -10.86 6.96
C ALA A 81 11.67 -11.09 5.46
N LEU A 82 12.76 -10.90 4.71
CA LEU A 82 12.84 -11.19 3.29
C LEU A 82 13.53 -12.55 3.06
N LYS A 83 13.47 -13.03 1.80
CA LYS A 83 14.18 -14.25 1.40
C LYS A 83 15.65 -14.21 1.79
N GLY A 84 16.15 -15.31 2.38
CA GLY A 84 17.53 -15.41 2.86
C GLY A 84 17.78 -14.85 4.25
N PHE A 85 16.75 -14.53 5.00
CA PHE A 85 16.82 -14.20 6.42
C PHE A 85 17.10 -15.46 7.24
N THR A 86 18.03 -15.38 8.20
CA THR A 86 18.48 -16.53 8.99
C THR A 86 18.04 -16.44 10.44
N LYS A 87 17.96 -17.59 11.12
CA LYS A 87 17.61 -17.65 12.55
C LYS A 87 18.59 -16.88 13.44
N SER A 88 19.88 -16.85 13.09
CA SER A 88 20.90 -16.05 13.80
C SER A 88 20.65 -14.54 13.67
N GLN A 89 20.15 -14.09 12.53
CA GLN A 89 19.72 -12.70 12.34
C GLN A 89 18.48 -12.37 13.17
N LEU A 90 17.55 -13.32 13.31
CA LEU A 90 16.37 -13.16 14.16
C LEU A 90 16.77 -12.90 15.62
N LEU A 91 17.63 -13.74 16.18
CA LEU A 91 18.12 -13.59 17.55
C LEU A 91 18.87 -12.26 17.74
N ASN A 92 19.69 -11.87 16.78
CA ASN A 92 20.42 -10.60 16.84
C ASN A 92 19.48 -9.38 16.82
N ILE A 93 18.37 -9.45 16.06
CA ILE A 93 17.37 -8.38 16.03
C ILE A 93 16.59 -8.35 17.34
N SER A 94 16.13 -9.50 17.84
CA SER A 94 15.36 -9.57 19.09
C SER A 94 16.16 -9.05 20.29
N GLU A 95 17.46 -9.37 20.34
CA GLU A 95 18.35 -8.92 21.41
C GLU A 95 18.66 -7.42 21.35
N LYS A 96 18.99 -6.90 20.15
CA LYS A 96 19.37 -5.49 19.98
C LYS A 96 18.22 -4.50 20.10
N VAL A 97 17.04 -4.89 19.69
CA VAL A 97 15.89 -3.98 19.53
C VAL A 97 14.81 -4.26 20.58
N ASP A 98 15.10 -5.17 21.52
CA ASP A 98 14.15 -5.61 22.57
C ASP A 98 12.75 -5.92 22.00
N LEU A 99 12.74 -6.62 20.88
CA LEU A 99 11.52 -7.03 20.21
C LEU A 99 11.16 -8.46 20.62
N ASP A 100 10.04 -8.60 21.28
CA ASP A 100 9.43 -9.89 21.49
C ASP A 100 8.95 -10.48 20.14
N ILE A 101 9.81 -11.28 19.51
CA ILE A 101 9.55 -11.96 18.25
C ILE A 101 9.45 -13.46 18.57
N ASP A 102 8.39 -14.10 18.09
CA ASP A 102 8.21 -15.53 18.25
C ASP A 102 9.38 -16.31 17.61
N PRO A 103 10.20 -17.03 18.41
CA PRO A 103 11.34 -17.78 17.89
C PRO A 103 10.96 -18.99 17.01
N GLY A 104 9.67 -19.36 17.03
CA GLY A 104 9.11 -20.44 16.20
C GLY A 104 8.78 -20.04 14.76
N ILE A 105 8.99 -18.77 14.38
CA ILE A 105 8.71 -18.32 13.01
C ILE A 105 9.66 -18.99 12.03
N GLU A 106 9.11 -19.80 11.12
CA GLU A 106 9.85 -20.35 9.99
C GLU A 106 10.07 -19.30 8.91
N VAL A 107 11.31 -18.81 8.78
CA VAL A 107 11.66 -17.70 7.89
C VAL A 107 12.60 -18.21 6.77
N PHE A 108 12.07 -18.92 5.76
CA PHE A 108 13.04 -19.51 4.86
C PHE A 108 12.99 -19.07 3.39
N ASN A 109 11.86 -18.90 2.78
CA ASN A 109 11.85 -18.64 1.33
C ASN A 109 10.80 -17.60 0.88
N LYS A 110 10.06 -17.02 1.81
CA LYS A 110 8.98 -16.08 1.53
C LYS A 110 9.13 -14.83 2.41
N LYS A 111 8.56 -13.71 1.96
CA LYS A 111 8.38 -12.55 2.82
C LYS A 111 7.46 -12.93 3.98
N THR A 112 7.99 -12.94 5.20
CA THR A 112 7.31 -13.36 6.43
C THR A 112 7.20 -12.19 7.39
N LEU A 113 6.03 -12.00 8.00
CA LEU A 113 5.83 -11.00 9.03
C LEU A 113 6.52 -11.45 10.33
N LEU A 114 7.43 -10.63 10.85
CA LEU A 114 8.12 -10.84 12.12
C LEU A 114 7.34 -10.21 13.29
N LYS A 115 7.05 -8.93 13.18
CA LYS A 115 6.36 -8.18 14.23
C LYS A 115 5.46 -7.10 13.62
N LYS A 116 4.27 -6.92 14.20
CA LYS A 116 3.36 -5.80 13.89
C LYS A 116 3.58 -4.67 14.89
N ASN A 117 3.32 -3.44 14.42
CA ASN A 117 3.31 -2.24 15.27
C ASN A 117 4.61 -2.07 16.08
N ILE A 118 5.77 -2.10 15.39
CA ILE A 118 7.04 -1.80 16.07
C ILE A 118 7.06 -0.34 16.52
N SER A 119 7.71 -0.08 17.66
CA SER A 119 7.84 1.26 18.21
C SER A 119 8.73 2.16 17.33
N ASN A 120 8.63 3.48 17.51
CA ASN A 120 9.49 4.41 16.78
C ASN A 120 10.97 4.25 17.17
N GLU A 121 11.26 3.91 18.43
CA GLU A 121 12.61 3.62 18.92
C GLU A 121 13.18 2.41 18.21
N ALA A 122 12.43 1.31 18.17
CA ALA A 122 12.81 0.09 17.45
C ALA A 122 13.02 0.35 15.95
N LEU A 123 12.20 1.18 15.33
CA LEU A 123 12.35 1.57 13.92
C LEU A 123 13.67 2.31 13.66
N ILE A 124 14.03 3.26 14.53
CA ILE A 124 15.28 4.01 14.42
C ILE A 124 16.48 3.07 14.56
N GLU A 125 16.42 2.15 15.52
CA GLU A 125 17.49 1.21 15.79
C GLU A 125 17.70 0.20 14.65
N ILE A 126 16.60 -0.32 14.09
CA ILE A 126 16.62 -1.17 12.91
C ILE A 126 17.25 -0.45 11.71
N ARG A 127 16.92 0.80 11.48
CA ARG A 127 17.50 1.61 10.40
C ARG A 127 18.99 1.87 10.59
N ASN A 128 19.41 2.17 11.81
CA ASN A 128 20.81 2.44 12.16
C ASN A 128 21.67 1.18 12.06
N SER A 129 21.16 0.04 12.46
CA SER A 129 21.86 -1.24 12.45
C SER A 129 22.04 -1.86 11.07
N ARG A 130 21.41 -1.31 10.02
CA ARG A 130 21.51 -1.76 8.62
C ARG A 130 21.37 -3.28 8.46
N PHE A 131 20.45 -3.89 9.17
CA PHE A 131 20.19 -5.33 9.03
C PHE A 131 19.87 -5.70 7.58
N LYS A 132 20.44 -6.81 7.12
CA LYS A 132 20.18 -7.35 5.78
C LYS A 132 18.91 -8.21 5.79
N ASN A 133 18.24 -8.27 4.65
CA ASN A 133 17.07 -9.14 4.42
C ASN A 133 15.88 -8.85 5.35
N ILE A 134 15.71 -7.61 5.76
CA ILE A 134 14.51 -7.13 6.44
C ILE A 134 13.88 -5.97 5.68
N GLU A 135 12.58 -5.83 5.81
CA GLU A 135 11.82 -4.72 5.24
C GLU A 135 10.84 -4.20 6.29
N VAL A 136 10.80 -2.89 6.47
CA VAL A 136 9.78 -2.24 7.28
C VAL A 136 8.70 -1.70 6.33
N GLU A 137 7.49 -2.17 6.50
CA GLU A 137 6.33 -1.65 5.76
C GLU A 137 5.54 -0.68 6.62
N VAL A 138 5.18 0.43 6.00
CA VAL A 138 4.28 1.41 6.58
C VAL A 138 2.84 0.96 6.33
N ARG A 139 2.08 0.83 7.40
CA ARG A 139 0.66 0.51 7.36
C ARG A 139 -0.14 1.58 8.09
N HIS A 140 -1.24 2.01 7.50
CA HIS A 140 -2.18 2.90 8.16
C HIS A 140 -3.27 2.07 8.84
N SER A 141 -3.51 2.30 10.11
CA SER A 141 -4.65 1.75 10.85
C SER A 141 -5.60 2.86 11.26
N ARG A 142 -6.88 2.54 11.36
CA ARG A 142 -7.89 3.47 11.82
C ARG A 142 -8.04 3.36 13.32
N HIS A 143 -8.00 4.50 14.01
CA HIS A 143 -8.15 4.60 15.46
C HIS A 143 -9.33 5.49 15.81
N TYR A 144 -10.10 5.08 16.82
CA TYR A 144 -11.31 5.75 17.29
C TYR A 144 -11.12 6.09 18.78
N PRO A 145 -10.74 7.34 19.11
CA PRO A 145 -10.40 7.71 20.49
C PRO A 145 -11.53 7.50 21.51
N LEU A 146 -12.79 7.67 21.09
CA LEU A 146 -13.95 7.46 21.94
C LEU A 146 -14.49 6.01 21.95
N GLY A 147 -13.92 5.12 21.13
CA GLY A 147 -14.29 3.71 21.10
C GLY A 147 -15.81 3.47 20.95
N ASP A 148 -16.38 2.68 21.86
CA ASP A 148 -17.79 2.23 21.78
C ASP A 148 -18.80 3.36 21.87
N GLN A 149 -18.44 4.51 22.47
CA GLN A 149 -19.34 5.65 22.69
C GLN A 149 -19.78 6.31 21.39
N ILE A 150 -18.96 6.24 20.34
CA ILE A 150 -19.21 6.85 19.04
C ILE A 150 -19.36 5.82 17.92
N ALA A 151 -19.02 4.55 18.20
CA ALA A 151 -19.04 3.48 17.23
C ALA A 151 -20.35 3.34 16.45
N PRO A 152 -21.55 3.40 17.10
CA PRO A 152 -22.82 3.28 16.36
C PRO A 152 -23.04 4.36 15.31
N LEU A 153 -22.42 5.53 15.49
CA LEU A 153 -22.57 6.68 14.59
C LEU A 153 -21.46 6.71 13.53
N ILE A 154 -20.21 6.64 13.98
CA ILE A 154 -19.05 6.71 13.09
C ILE A 154 -18.94 5.43 12.26
N GLY A 155 -19.32 4.29 12.82
CA GLY A 155 -19.06 2.99 12.21
C GLY A 155 -17.60 2.58 12.32
N PHE A 156 -17.17 1.67 11.46
CA PHE A 156 -15.78 1.22 11.47
C PHE A 156 -15.21 0.99 10.06
N TYR A 157 -13.90 1.11 9.99
CA TYR A 157 -13.10 0.85 8.80
C TYR A 157 -12.27 -0.42 9.03
N GLY A 158 -12.56 -1.47 8.25
CA GLY A 158 -11.91 -2.77 8.35
C GLY A 158 -10.92 -3.04 7.21
N LYS A 159 -10.53 -4.30 7.08
CA LYS A 159 -9.64 -4.76 5.98
C LYS A 159 -10.26 -4.57 4.61
N ASP A 160 -11.57 -4.70 4.50
CA ASP A 160 -12.34 -4.60 3.27
C ASP A 160 -12.86 -3.17 2.99
N GLY A 161 -12.37 -2.19 3.75
CA GLY A 161 -12.75 -0.79 3.62
C GLY A 161 -13.77 -0.33 4.67
N ALA A 162 -14.48 0.75 4.37
CA ALA A 162 -15.52 1.30 5.23
C ALA A 162 -16.76 0.41 5.24
N GLN A 163 -17.13 -0.09 6.41
CA GLN A 163 -18.20 -1.08 6.56
C GLN A 163 -19.55 -0.43 6.88
N GLU A 164 -19.57 0.50 7.84
CA GLU A 164 -20.78 1.07 8.40
C GLU A 164 -20.64 2.56 8.73
N GLY A 165 -21.76 3.20 9.08
CA GLY A 165 -21.84 4.53 9.65
C GLY A 165 -21.32 5.64 8.75
N LEU A 166 -20.82 6.70 9.36
CA LEU A 166 -20.27 7.86 8.66
C LEU A 166 -18.99 7.53 7.89
N GLU A 167 -18.22 6.54 8.34
CA GLU A 167 -17.06 6.02 7.61
C GLU A 167 -17.47 5.57 6.21
N LYS A 168 -18.57 4.84 6.08
CA LYS A 168 -19.12 4.36 4.80
C LYS A 168 -19.75 5.49 3.99
N SER A 169 -20.54 6.33 4.63
CA SER A 169 -21.24 7.43 3.98
C SER A 169 -20.29 8.44 3.33
N TYR A 170 -19.16 8.73 3.99
CA TYR A 170 -18.13 9.66 3.52
C TYR A 170 -16.91 8.98 2.90
N ASP A 171 -16.98 7.68 2.58
CA ASP A 171 -15.82 6.92 2.12
C ASP A 171 -15.13 7.55 0.91
N LYS A 172 -15.89 8.04 -0.07
CA LYS A 172 -15.34 8.69 -1.27
C LYS A 172 -14.50 9.93 -0.97
N VAL A 173 -14.83 10.66 0.10
CA VAL A 173 -14.12 11.89 0.53
C VAL A 173 -12.92 11.53 1.38
N LEU A 174 -13.12 10.59 2.32
CA LEU A 174 -12.12 10.19 3.29
C LEU A 174 -10.99 9.34 2.69
N SER A 175 -11.28 8.50 1.69
CA SER A 175 -10.32 7.52 1.18
C SER A 175 -9.24 8.10 0.27
N GLY A 176 -9.46 9.28 -0.33
CA GLY A 176 -8.54 9.84 -1.31
C GLY A 176 -8.41 9.01 -2.60
N LYS A 177 -7.31 9.19 -3.33
CA LYS A 177 -7.02 8.42 -4.55
C LYS A 177 -5.64 7.80 -4.47
N LYS A 178 -5.55 6.49 -4.73
CA LYS A 178 -4.28 5.76 -4.79
C LYS A 178 -3.40 6.32 -5.89
N GLY A 179 -2.13 6.53 -5.56
CA GLY A 179 -1.09 6.81 -6.52
C GLY A 179 -0.39 5.53 -6.97
N ARG A 180 0.46 5.65 -7.97
CA ARG A 180 1.29 4.55 -8.47
C ARG A 180 2.71 5.01 -8.69
N GLN A 181 3.65 4.23 -8.18
CA GLN A 181 5.08 4.44 -8.36
C GLN A 181 5.68 3.28 -9.15
N LYS A 182 6.66 3.61 -9.98
CA LYS A 182 7.42 2.69 -10.80
C LYS A 182 8.84 2.61 -10.26
N TYR A 183 9.35 1.39 -10.12
CA TYR A 183 10.72 1.08 -9.67
C TYR A 183 11.40 0.22 -10.72
N PHE A 184 12.71 0.40 -10.90
CA PHE A 184 13.52 -0.54 -11.67
C PHE A 184 14.18 -1.56 -10.75
N LYS A 185 14.28 -2.79 -11.23
CA LYS A 185 14.90 -3.90 -10.54
C LYS A 185 16.09 -4.43 -11.35
N ASN A 186 17.06 -5.02 -10.65
CA ASN A 186 18.13 -5.80 -11.26
C ASN A 186 17.68 -7.25 -11.54
N ALA A 187 18.58 -8.04 -12.12
CA ALA A 187 18.33 -9.47 -12.40
C ALA A 187 18.05 -10.30 -11.13
N LYS A 188 18.52 -9.83 -9.97
CA LYS A 188 18.25 -10.45 -8.65
C LYS A 188 16.92 -10.00 -8.03
N GLN A 189 16.11 -9.22 -8.77
CA GLN A 189 14.83 -8.65 -8.31
C GLN A 189 14.95 -7.57 -7.21
N GLU A 190 16.14 -7.03 -6.97
CA GLU A 190 16.38 -5.94 -6.03
C GLU A 190 16.07 -4.60 -6.69
N ILE A 191 15.47 -3.68 -5.94
CA ILE A 191 15.14 -2.33 -6.43
C ILE A 191 16.43 -1.51 -6.49
N ILE A 192 16.78 -1.02 -7.68
CA ILE A 192 18.00 -0.25 -7.96
C ILE A 192 17.75 1.22 -8.25
N SER A 193 16.50 1.64 -8.38
CA SER A 193 16.15 3.03 -8.70
C SER A 193 15.34 3.70 -7.59
N LYS A 194 15.41 5.03 -7.56
CA LYS A 194 14.43 5.82 -6.81
C LYS A 194 13.04 5.63 -7.42
N PRO A 195 11.96 5.79 -6.63
CA PRO A 195 10.60 5.72 -7.15
C PRO A 195 10.35 6.82 -8.18
N ILE A 196 9.77 6.43 -9.32
CA ILE A 196 9.27 7.36 -10.33
C ILE A 196 7.76 7.40 -10.17
N GLU A 197 7.20 8.57 -9.92
CA GLU A 197 5.77 8.76 -9.79
C GLU A 197 5.10 8.62 -11.16
N VAL A 198 4.19 7.65 -11.29
CA VAL A 198 3.38 7.42 -12.49
C VAL A 198 2.03 8.12 -12.38
N SER A 199 1.43 8.04 -11.19
CA SER A 199 0.24 8.81 -10.85
C SER A 199 0.34 9.31 -9.41
N ARG A 200 -0.11 10.56 -9.21
CA ARG A 200 -0.03 11.23 -7.92
C ARG A 200 -1.02 10.61 -6.93
N THR A 201 -0.56 10.40 -5.69
CA THR A 201 -1.42 10.05 -4.57
C THR A 201 -2.15 11.30 -4.09
N ILE A 202 -3.48 11.23 -4.00
CA ILE A 202 -4.31 12.30 -3.42
C ILE A 202 -4.77 11.81 -2.05
N GLN A 203 -4.35 12.51 -1.01
CA GLN A 203 -4.74 12.18 0.37
C GLN A 203 -6.26 12.34 0.57
N GLY A 204 -6.81 11.59 1.52
CA GLY A 204 -8.20 11.77 1.93
C GLY A 204 -8.42 13.15 2.53
N SER A 205 -9.60 13.71 2.32
CA SER A 205 -9.98 15.00 2.92
C SER A 205 -10.62 14.78 4.28
N ASP A 206 -10.31 15.67 5.20
CA ASP A 206 -10.89 15.65 6.55
C ASP A 206 -12.36 16.07 6.54
N LYS A 207 -13.12 15.60 7.53
CA LYS A 207 -14.54 15.89 7.67
C LYS A 207 -14.85 16.39 9.09
N HIS A 208 -15.43 17.57 9.20
CA HIS A 208 -15.94 18.12 10.44
C HIS A 208 -17.43 17.82 10.57
N LEU A 209 -17.82 17.33 11.74
CA LEU A 209 -19.21 17.05 12.09
C LEU A 209 -19.76 18.14 13.02
N THR A 210 -21.06 18.21 13.14
CA THR A 210 -21.76 19.07 14.07
C THR A 210 -21.89 18.48 15.48
N ILE A 211 -21.40 17.25 15.66
CA ILE A 211 -21.45 16.50 16.92
C ILE A 211 -20.50 17.13 17.93
N ASP A 212 -20.88 17.09 19.18
CA ASP A 212 -20.06 17.42 20.34
C ASP A 212 -19.67 16.13 21.05
N SER A 213 -18.38 15.85 21.09
CA SER A 213 -17.83 14.62 21.69
C SER A 213 -18.13 14.49 23.18
N THR A 214 -18.14 15.63 23.91
CA THR A 214 -18.43 15.66 25.34
C THR A 214 -19.89 15.33 25.62
N LEU A 215 -20.81 15.93 24.87
CA LEU A 215 -22.23 15.63 24.97
C LEU A 215 -22.54 14.18 24.58
N GLN A 216 -21.87 13.68 23.52
CA GLN A 216 -21.99 12.29 23.09
C GLN A 216 -21.55 11.30 24.18
N PHE A 217 -20.44 11.62 24.86
CA PHE A 217 -19.93 10.81 25.98
C PHE A 217 -20.96 10.70 27.12
N TYR A 218 -21.50 11.84 27.58
CA TYR A 218 -22.50 11.85 28.67
C TYR A 218 -23.80 11.18 28.24
N ALA A 219 -24.30 11.45 27.03
CA ALA A 219 -25.50 10.81 26.52
C ALA A 219 -25.35 9.28 26.48
N TYR A 220 -24.24 8.79 25.99
CA TYR A 220 -23.94 7.35 25.97
C TYR A 220 -23.87 6.77 27.38
N LYS A 221 -23.15 7.41 28.30
CA LYS A 221 -23.01 6.98 29.71
C LYS A 221 -24.36 6.85 30.39
N PHE A 222 -25.19 7.90 30.34
CA PHE A 222 -26.51 7.89 30.97
C PHE A 222 -27.46 6.90 30.29
N LEU A 223 -27.37 6.73 28.99
CA LEU A 223 -28.17 5.73 28.26
C LEU A 223 -27.83 4.31 28.72
N VAL A 224 -26.54 3.97 28.85
CA VAL A 224 -26.08 2.66 29.33
C VAL A 224 -26.53 2.42 30.78
N GLU A 225 -26.46 3.41 31.64
CA GLU A 225 -26.96 3.34 33.03
C GLU A 225 -28.49 3.08 33.06
N ALA A 226 -29.25 3.82 32.24
CA ALA A 226 -30.70 3.65 32.13
C ALA A 226 -31.10 2.26 31.59
N ILE A 227 -30.41 1.74 30.59
CA ILE A 227 -30.62 0.41 30.05
C ILE A 227 -30.40 -0.66 31.15
N LYS A 228 -29.28 -0.54 31.89
CA LYS A 228 -28.93 -1.49 32.96
C LYS A 228 -29.94 -1.44 34.11
N SER A 229 -30.31 -0.25 34.59
CA SER A 229 -31.24 -0.08 35.72
C SER A 229 -32.65 -0.58 35.39
N ASN A 230 -33.10 -0.40 34.17
CA ASN A 230 -34.44 -0.83 33.73
C ASN A 230 -34.43 -2.22 33.09
N LYS A 231 -33.29 -2.93 33.04
CA LYS A 231 -33.13 -4.24 32.37
C LYS A 231 -33.66 -4.25 30.94
N ALA A 232 -33.50 -3.10 30.22
CA ALA A 232 -33.96 -2.95 28.86
C ALA A 232 -33.02 -3.69 27.88
N LYS A 233 -33.54 -4.17 26.77
CA LYS A 233 -32.74 -4.87 25.73
C LYS A 233 -31.90 -3.90 24.89
N SER A 234 -32.40 -2.68 24.71
CA SER A 234 -31.76 -1.63 23.93
C SER A 234 -32.30 -0.27 24.31
N GLY A 235 -31.63 0.78 23.88
CA GLY A 235 -32.08 2.17 24.05
C GLY A 235 -31.49 3.07 23.00
N THR A 236 -32.16 4.18 22.74
CA THR A 236 -31.70 5.24 21.84
C THR A 236 -31.88 6.58 22.52
N CYS A 237 -30.86 7.44 22.41
CA CYS A 237 -30.92 8.82 22.88
C CYS A 237 -30.62 9.75 21.70
N LEU A 238 -31.49 10.76 21.51
CA LEU A 238 -31.31 11.80 20.51
C LEU A 238 -31.35 13.16 21.21
N LEU A 239 -30.24 13.88 21.15
CA LEU A 239 -30.09 15.21 21.71
C LEU A 239 -29.84 16.23 20.60
N TYR A 240 -30.65 17.26 20.54
CA TYR A 240 -30.51 18.35 19.58
C TYR A 240 -30.87 19.68 20.21
N THR A 241 -30.36 20.77 19.63
CA THR A 241 -30.76 22.12 20.02
C THR A 241 -32.10 22.45 19.37
N SER A 242 -33.10 22.83 20.18
CA SER A 242 -34.39 23.28 19.66
C SER A 242 -34.33 24.79 19.37
N PRO A 243 -34.64 25.23 18.15
CA PRO A 243 -34.81 26.62 17.83
C PRO A 243 -36.23 27.14 18.21
N SER A 244 -37.10 26.26 18.76
CA SER A 244 -38.48 26.60 19.05
C SER A 244 -38.61 27.57 20.19
N PRO A 245 -39.34 28.69 20.02
CA PRO A 245 -39.64 29.63 21.13
C PRO A 245 -40.41 29.02 22.30
N ARG A 246 -41.11 27.89 22.07
CA ARG A 246 -41.88 27.17 23.12
C ARG A 246 -41.00 26.57 24.20
N ASP A 247 -39.76 26.21 23.86
CA ASP A 247 -38.84 25.60 24.82
C ASP A 247 -38.12 26.64 25.72
N ARG A 248 -38.37 27.94 25.50
CA ARG A 248 -37.78 29.03 26.32
C ARG A 248 -38.65 29.42 27.50
N TYR A 249 -39.87 28.92 27.60
CA TYR A 249 -40.83 29.33 28.65
C TYR A 249 -41.44 28.12 29.39
N GLY A 250 -40.63 27.08 29.59
CA GLY A 250 -40.99 25.97 30.45
C GLY A 250 -40.55 26.18 31.89
#